data_a7e1e2f7a254f2dec84378af88cb2ef6
#
_entry.id   a7e1e2f7a254f2dec84378af88cb2ef6
#
_cell.length_a   1.000
_cell.length_b   1.000
_cell.length_c   1.000
_cell.angle_alpha   90.00
_cell.angle_beta   90.00
_cell.angle_gamma   90.00
#
_symmetry.space_group_name_H-M   'P 1'
#
loop_
_entity.id
_entity.type
_entity.pdbx_description
1 polymer ?
#
loop_
_entity_poly.entity_id
_entity_poly.type
_entity_poly.pdbx_seq_one_letter_code
_entity_poly.pdbx_strand_id
1 'polypeptide(L)'
;MAQGTLSGDLMLNANFFMRDSAINAANNPLYDNYLSGGESWLGLRYNYKGFTATVRADAFHNSNLFNPTQALNGFGIGAWSVAKDFEKLNITVGYIYDQIGSGVMFRAYEDRGLLIDNSLIGVKLKYQLTDNVYIKGFTGQQKFNLGKYNPVIKGANVEGDFSIGNAHIIPGIGALNRTLDQGSMDLVVSTINSQDTNKRFVPKYNMYAFTAYNTLTVGGFSWYVEGSYKTAEAIVRDNFLQYKDGNVVFTTLGYATKGLAVNFTGKRTQNYIMRTSPNEILNRGMINWQPIVARLRPQRLMARYTPASQDISEIAGGLDVLVTPTEMLDITMNGTYINTLEGVTLYREGYIETEYRGWKDWIVHVGFQYMEYNQELYQVKPLVPLVRSMIPFFEVTKRLTKKTSIRTEWEYQSTQQDFGSWIFGLVELTIAPKWSFAVSDMYNIVKGPVSPPGNSKHFYQVFGAYTRGPHRFTLAYVKQVEGINCTGGVCRYEPAFSGVRFGCTSQF
;
A
#
# COMPACT_ATOMS: atom_id res chain seq x y z
N MET A 1 10.93 41.79 9.09
CA MET A 1 11.18 40.63 9.95
C MET A 1 10.70 39.38 9.22
N ALA A 2 11.51 38.35 9.05
CA ALA A 2 11.06 37.10 8.45
C ALA A 2 10.08 36.42 9.44
N GLN A 3 8.82 36.29 9.06
CA GLN A 3 7.80 35.67 9.87
C GLN A 3 7.81 34.16 9.66
N GLY A 4 7.76 33.35 10.73
CA GLY A 4 7.65 31.91 10.61
C GLY A 4 6.27 31.52 10.06
N THR A 5 6.19 30.37 9.36
CA THR A 5 4.94 29.84 8.80
C THR A 5 4.49 28.63 9.62
N LEU A 6 3.27 28.70 10.15
CA LEU A 6 2.58 27.57 10.79
C LEU A 6 1.55 27.00 9.81
N SER A 7 1.51 25.70 9.67
CA SER A 7 0.49 24.96 8.92
C SER A 7 0.10 23.71 9.69
N GLY A 8 -1.07 23.16 9.38
CA GLY A 8 -1.54 21.92 10.02
C GLY A 8 -2.45 21.10 9.15
N ASP A 9 -2.60 19.81 9.52
CA ASP A 9 -3.54 18.88 8.94
C ASP A 9 -4.28 18.11 10.02
N LEU A 10 -5.56 17.86 9.76
CA LEU A 10 -6.41 17.02 10.58
C LEU A 10 -7.00 15.92 9.69
N MET A 11 -6.88 14.68 10.12
CA MET A 11 -7.63 13.56 9.58
C MET A 11 -8.37 12.88 10.72
N LEU A 12 -9.67 12.66 10.55
CA LEU A 12 -10.54 11.99 11.51
C LEU A 12 -11.42 10.99 10.78
N ASN A 13 -11.47 9.76 11.29
CA ASN A 13 -12.40 8.72 10.87
C ASN A 13 -13.20 8.27 12.09
N ALA A 14 -14.52 8.12 11.93
CA ALA A 14 -15.38 7.55 12.95
C ALA A 14 -16.31 6.51 12.33
N ASN A 15 -16.45 5.38 13.01
CA ASN A 15 -17.32 4.26 12.63
C ASN A 15 -18.37 4.09 13.74
N PHE A 16 -19.63 3.98 13.33
CA PHE A 16 -20.75 3.63 14.21
C PHE A 16 -21.25 2.27 13.75
N PHE A 17 -21.01 1.25 14.58
CA PHE A 17 -21.30 -0.14 14.27
C PHE A 17 -22.77 -0.46 14.50
N MET A 18 -23.42 -1.08 13.51
CA MET A 18 -24.80 -1.53 13.57
C MET A 18 -24.83 -3.05 13.36
N ARG A 19 -25.46 -3.78 14.29
CA ARG A 19 -25.56 -5.23 14.19
C ARG A 19 -26.27 -5.66 12.91
N ASP A 20 -25.64 -6.55 12.16
CA ASP A 20 -26.22 -7.20 10.99
C ASP A 20 -25.74 -8.66 10.91
N SER A 21 -26.53 -9.56 11.48
CA SER A 21 -26.23 -10.99 11.47
C SER A 21 -26.25 -11.60 10.05
N ALA A 22 -26.92 -10.94 9.11
CA ALA A 22 -26.97 -11.42 7.73
C ALA A 22 -25.63 -11.29 6.98
N ILE A 23 -24.66 -10.57 7.54
CA ILE A 23 -23.29 -10.45 6.99
C ILE A 23 -22.20 -10.82 8.00
N ASN A 24 -22.57 -11.46 9.11
CA ASN A 24 -21.66 -11.76 10.22
C ASN A 24 -21.14 -10.53 11.01
N ALA A 25 -21.74 -9.36 10.82
CA ALA A 25 -21.46 -8.16 11.60
C ALA A 25 -22.23 -8.17 12.94
N ALA A 26 -22.03 -9.21 13.75
CA ALA A 26 -22.66 -9.42 15.05
C ALA A 26 -21.83 -10.44 15.86
N ASN A 27 -22.16 -10.60 17.13
CA ASN A 27 -21.52 -11.54 18.06
C ASN A 27 -20.00 -11.27 18.21
N ASN A 28 -19.62 -10.00 18.18
CA ASN A 28 -18.26 -9.57 18.48
C ASN A 28 -18.30 -8.22 19.23
N PRO A 29 -17.25 -7.87 20.00
CA PRO A 29 -17.25 -6.70 20.87
C PRO A 29 -17.53 -5.37 20.17
N LEU A 30 -17.14 -5.19 18.91
CA LEU A 30 -17.36 -3.94 18.16
C LEU A 30 -18.84 -3.65 17.97
N TYR A 31 -19.64 -4.67 17.62
CA TYR A 31 -21.07 -4.55 17.36
C TYR A 31 -21.95 -4.72 18.57
N ASP A 32 -21.48 -5.47 19.59
CA ASP A 32 -22.30 -5.83 20.73
C ASP A 32 -22.04 -4.94 21.94
N ASN A 33 -20.82 -4.42 22.10
CA ASN A 33 -20.41 -3.69 23.31
C ASN A 33 -19.93 -2.26 23.02
N TYR A 34 -19.06 -2.07 22.04
CA TYR A 34 -18.43 -0.76 21.81
C TYR A 34 -19.28 0.18 20.97
N LEU A 35 -19.99 -0.31 19.97
CA LEU A 35 -20.91 0.39 19.08
C LEU A 35 -20.30 1.55 18.27
N SER A 36 -19.09 2.00 18.61
CA SER A 36 -18.34 3.03 17.88
C SER A 36 -16.85 2.81 17.97
N GLY A 37 -16.14 3.32 16.99
CA GLY A 37 -14.68 3.35 16.94
C GLY A 37 -14.19 4.41 15.99
N GLY A 38 -12.90 4.73 16.07
CA GLY A 38 -12.35 5.72 15.14
C GLY A 38 -10.91 6.10 15.44
N GLU A 39 -10.36 6.90 14.57
CA GLU A 39 -8.99 7.38 14.60
C GLU A 39 -8.92 8.87 14.28
N SER A 40 -7.94 9.55 14.88
CA SER A 40 -7.66 10.95 14.58
C SER A 40 -6.17 11.23 14.57
N TRP A 41 -5.73 12.01 13.60
CA TRP A 41 -4.36 12.50 13.47
C TRP A 41 -4.39 14.02 13.27
N LEU A 42 -3.78 14.77 14.20
CA LEU A 42 -3.61 16.21 14.11
C LEU A 42 -2.12 16.52 13.95
N GLY A 43 -1.73 16.93 12.76
CA GLY A 43 -0.37 17.35 12.41
C GLY A 43 -0.22 18.87 12.47
N LEU A 44 0.89 19.36 13.05
CA LEU A 44 1.30 20.75 13.02
C LEU A 44 2.73 20.83 12.51
N ARG A 45 3.00 21.82 11.66
CA ARG A 45 4.31 22.10 11.07
C ARG A 45 4.64 23.58 11.16
N TYR A 46 5.80 23.89 11.72
CA TYR A 46 6.35 25.23 11.80
C TYR A 46 7.66 25.33 11.04
N ASN A 47 7.76 26.32 10.15
CA ASN A 47 8.97 26.59 9.35
C ASN A 47 9.51 27.99 9.67
N TYR A 48 10.81 28.09 9.96
CA TYR A 48 11.47 29.35 10.23
C TYR A 48 12.98 29.29 9.92
N LYS A 49 13.48 30.11 9.00
CA LYS A 49 14.91 30.27 8.68
C LYS A 49 15.67 28.94 8.50
N GLY A 50 15.12 28.02 7.70
CA GLY A 50 15.70 26.71 7.46
C GLY A 50 15.51 25.70 8.61
N PHE A 51 14.79 26.06 9.70
CA PHE A 51 14.26 25.11 10.66
C PHE A 51 12.88 24.67 10.24
N THR A 52 12.61 23.37 10.34
CA THR A 52 11.29 22.77 10.24
C THR A 52 11.05 21.95 11.50
N ALA A 53 10.02 22.29 12.27
CA ALA A 53 9.56 21.48 13.40
C ALA A 53 8.18 20.90 13.07
N THR A 54 7.98 19.62 13.33
CA THR A 54 6.70 18.93 13.17
C THR A 54 6.32 18.23 14.46
N VAL A 55 5.01 18.21 14.74
CA VAL A 55 4.43 17.40 15.82
C VAL A 55 3.10 16.85 15.35
N ARG A 56 2.79 15.61 15.69
CA ARG A 56 1.50 14.97 15.40
C ARG A 56 0.95 14.34 16.68
N ALA A 57 -0.28 14.64 16.97
CA ALA A 57 -1.08 13.95 17.99
C ALA A 57 -1.92 12.88 17.30
N ASP A 58 -1.87 11.66 17.83
CA ASP A 58 -2.63 10.50 17.37
C ASP A 58 -3.62 10.09 18.46
N ALA A 59 -4.87 9.83 18.08
CA ALA A 59 -5.90 9.32 18.99
C ALA A 59 -6.62 8.13 18.34
N PHE A 60 -6.79 7.07 19.11
CA PHE A 60 -7.46 5.83 18.72
C PHE A 60 -8.54 5.51 19.76
N HIS A 61 -9.75 5.25 19.29
CA HIS A 61 -10.88 4.82 20.12
C HIS A 61 -11.50 3.59 19.49
N ASN A 62 -11.38 2.44 20.15
CA ASN A 62 -11.88 1.16 19.65
C ASN A 62 -11.54 0.90 18.18
N SER A 63 -10.36 1.35 17.72
CA SER A 63 -9.95 1.22 16.33
C SER A 63 -9.64 -0.22 15.99
N ASN A 64 -10.19 -0.72 14.89
CA ASN A 64 -9.94 -2.06 14.34
C ASN A 64 -8.97 -2.05 13.15
N LEU A 65 -8.34 -0.91 12.84
CA LEU A 65 -7.40 -0.79 11.71
C LEU A 65 -6.15 -1.64 11.90
N PHE A 66 -5.63 -1.70 13.15
CA PHE A 66 -4.41 -2.44 13.46
C PHE A 66 -4.63 -3.96 13.52
N ASN A 67 -5.72 -4.37 14.15
CA ASN A 67 -6.14 -5.76 14.25
C ASN A 67 -7.67 -5.82 14.18
N PRO A 68 -8.24 -6.49 13.15
CA PRO A 68 -9.69 -6.55 12.97
C PRO A 68 -10.47 -7.16 14.15
N THR A 69 -9.81 -8.00 14.96
CA THR A 69 -10.44 -8.70 16.10
C THR A 69 -10.20 -8.03 17.45
N GLN A 70 -9.38 -6.98 17.49
CA GLN A 70 -9.01 -6.29 18.73
C GLN A 70 -9.21 -4.78 18.57
N ALA A 71 -9.72 -4.13 19.60
CA ALA A 71 -9.87 -2.69 19.65
C ALA A 71 -8.58 -2.03 20.15
N LEU A 72 -7.99 -1.16 19.33
CA LEU A 72 -6.89 -0.30 19.75
C LEU A 72 -7.45 0.96 20.41
N ASN A 73 -7.00 1.26 21.63
CA ASN A 73 -7.28 2.50 22.34
C ASN A 73 -5.97 3.18 22.72
N GLY A 74 -5.90 4.50 22.58
CA GLY A 74 -4.73 5.26 22.97
C GLY A 74 -4.77 6.70 22.48
N PHE A 75 -4.04 7.56 23.18
CA PHE A 75 -3.84 8.96 22.80
C PHE A 75 -2.40 9.36 23.15
N GLY A 76 -1.75 10.11 22.26
CA GLY A 76 -0.41 10.60 22.53
C GLY A 76 0.24 11.31 21.35
N ILE A 77 1.52 11.65 21.51
CA ILE A 77 2.34 12.17 20.44
C ILE A 77 2.71 11.01 19.52
N GLY A 78 2.07 10.96 18.35
CA GLY A 78 2.29 9.93 17.36
C GLY A 78 3.60 10.10 16.58
N ALA A 79 4.00 11.34 16.32
CA ALA A 79 5.29 11.65 15.68
C ALA A 79 5.73 13.07 16.00
N TRP A 80 7.05 13.30 15.99
CA TRP A 80 7.65 14.64 16.04
C TRP A 80 8.98 14.63 15.32
N SER A 81 9.36 15.74 14.72
CA SER A 81 10.71 15.90 14.15
C SER A 81 11.13 17.35 14.17
N VAL A 82 12.45 17.56 14.24
CA VAL A 82 13.10 18.85 14.03
C VAL A 82 14.16 18.66 12.96
N ALA A 83 14.07 19.44 11.90
CA ALA A 83 15.07 19.45 10.83
C ALA A 83 15.69 20.85 10.71
N LYS A 84 16.98 20.89 10.37
CA LYS A 84 17.71 22.11 10.05
C LYS A 84 18.44 21.93 8.75
N ASP A 85 18.15 22.83 7.82
CA ASP A 85 18.89 22.98 6.57
C ASP A 85 20.01 24.00 6.75
N PHE A 86 21.23 23.54 6.53
CA PHE A 86 22.43 24.36 6.31
C PHE A 86 22.71 24.38 4.80
N GLU A 87 23.71 25.13 4.36
CA GLU A 87 24.04 25.27 2.93
C GLU A 87 24.18 23.90 2.22
N LYS A 88 24.97 22.98 2.79
CA LYS A 88 25.26 21.65 2.23
C LYS A 88 24.81 20.48 3.12
N LEU A 89 24.30 20.76 4.31
CA LEU A 89 23.98 19.75 5.30
C LEU A 89 22.55 19.89 5.79
N ASN A 90 21.75 18.83 5.67
CA ASN A 90 20.47 18.70 6.36
C ASN A 90 20.62 17.73 7.54
N ILE A 91 20.17 18.16 8.70
CA ILE A 91 20.11 17.34 9.92
C ILE A 91 18.65 17.20 10.31
N THR A 92 18.18 15.97 10.53
CA THR A 92 16.85 15.68 11.05
C THR A 92 16.95 14.83 12.30
N VAL A 93 16.24 15.21 13.35
CA VAL A 93 16.13 14.47 14.62
C VAL A 93 14.65 14.22 14.92
N GLY A 94 14.32 13.06 15.47
CA GLY A 94 12.96 12.62 15.76
C GLY A 94 12.51 11.53 14.82
N TYR A 95 11.23 11.56 14.39
CA TYR A 95 10.70 10.55 13.47
C TYR A 95 11.13 10.84 12.02
N ILE A 96 11.75 9.86 11.40
CA ILE A 96 12.35 9.93 10.08
C ILE A 96 11.53 9.08 9.13
N TYR A 97 11.00 9.70 8.07
CA TYR A 97 10.41 9.04 6.90
C TYR A 97 11.41 9.16 5.76
N ASP A 98 11.88 8.04 5.23
CA ASP A 98 12.91 8.00 4.19
C ASP A 98 12.93 6.66 3.47
N GLN A 99 13.62 6.61 2.32
CA GLN A 99 13.86 5.38 1.58
C GLN A 99 15.23 5.40 0.89
N ILE A 100 15.74 4.22 0.51
CA ILE A 100 16.93 4.05 -0.32
C ILE A 100 16.49 3.38 -1.63
N GLY A 101 16.86 3.98 -2.77
CA GLY A 101 16.45 3.52 -4.09
C GLY A 101 14.91 3.47 -4.22
N SER A 102 14.36 2.39 -4.76
CA SER A 102 12.91 2.16 -4.86
C SER A 102 12.24 1.82 -3.52
N GLY A 103 13.03 1.59 -2.47
CA GLY A 103 12.55 1.15 -1.17
C GLY A 103 12.60 -0.37 -0.97
N VAL A 104 13.08 -1.14 -1.94
CA VAL A 104 13.18 -2.61 -1.79
C VAL A 104 14.12 -3.02 -0.66
N MET A 105 15.18 -2.22 -0.37
CA MET A 105 16.06 -2.46 0.78
C MET A 105 15.57 -1.74 2.04
N PHE A 106 15.13 -0.50 1.93
CA PHE A 106 14.67 0.30 3.07
C PHE A 106 13.61 1.31 2.65
N ARG A 107 12.46 1.29 3.36
CA ARG A 107 11.42 2.30 3.24
C ARG A 107 10.71 2.51 4.56
N ALA A 108 10.87 3.69 5.13
CA ALA A 108 10.13 4.19 6.27
C ALA A 108 9.04 5.15 5.79
N TYR A 109 7.77 4.76 5.91
CA TYR A 109 6.62 5.51 5.39
C TYR A 109 5.41 5.41 6.31
N GLU A 110 4.42 6.25 6.07
CA GLU A 110 3.12 6.24 6.73
C GLU A 110 2.00 5.95 5.73
N ASP A 111 1.06 5.09 6.11
CA ASP A 111 -0.25 4.92 5.50
C ASP A 111 -1.31 4.86 6.59
N ARG A 112 -2.02 5.98 6.80
CA ARG A 112 -3.03 6.11 7.86
C ARG A 112 -4.24 5.20 7.62
N GLY A 113 -4.57 4.92 6.34
CA GLY A 113 -5.67 4.03 5.98
C GLY A 113 -5.44 2.58 6.37
N LEU A 114 -4.17 2.17 6.45
CA LEU A 114 -3.75 0.83 6.86
C LEU A 114 -3.17 0.79 8.29
N LEU A 115 -3.11 1.94 8.96
CA LEU A 115 -2.41 2.15 10.23
C LEU A 115 -0.95 1.64 10.19
N ILE A 116 -0.29 1.87 9.05
CA ILE A 116 1.13 1.63 8.90
C ILE A 116 1.88 2.92 9.19
N ASP A 117 2.80 2.87 10.12
CA ASP A 117 3.77 3.93 10.38
C ASP A 117 5.06 3.27 10.85
N ASN A 118 5.95 2.99 9.89
CA ASN A 118 7.23 2.33 10.11
C ASN A 118 8.41 3.32 10.08
N SER A 119 8.15 4.59 10.42
CA SER A 119 9.19 5.61 10.63
C SER A 119 10.22 5.19 11.68
N LEU A 120 11.41 5.78 11.59
CA LEU A 120 12.47 5.59 12.58
C LEU A 120 12.55 6.78 13.52
N ILE A 121 12.47 6.57 14.83
CA ILE A 121 12.85 7.59 15.80
C ILE A 121 14.37 7.58 15.97
N GLY A 122 15.03 8.67 15.55
CA GLY A 122 16.50 8.72 15.52
C GLY A 122 17.06 9.99 14.91
N VAL A 123 18.18 9.85 14.22
CA VAL A 123 18.91 10.95 13.56
C VAL A 123 19.20 10.60 12.11
N LYS A 124 19.00 11.58 11.23
CA LYS A 124 19.37 11.51 9.80
C LYS A 124 20.23 12.70 9.43
N LEU A 125 21.28 12.43 8.66
CA LEU A 125 22.17 13.41 8.05
C LEU A 125 22.11 13.24 6.54
N LYS A 126 21.97 14.33 5.79
CA LYS A 126 22.16 14.36 4.33
C LYS A 126 23.14 15.46 4.00
N TYR A 127 24.25 15.11 3.36
CA TYR A 127 25.33 16.02 3.00
C TYR A 127 25.53 16.07 1.49
N GLN A 128 25.55 17.27 0.93
CA GLN A 128 25.86 17.52 -0.47
C GLN A 128 27.39 17.53 -0.65
N LEU A 129 27.92 16.41 -1.16
CA LEU A 129 29.38 16.24 -1.33
C LEU A 129 29.91 17.11 -2.48
N THR A 130 29.21 17.05 -3.63
CA THR A 130 29.40 17.91 -4.80
C THR A 130 28.05 18.41 -5.29
N ASP A 131 28.00 19.23 -6.32
CA ASP A 131 26.73 19.70 -6.90
C ASP A 131 25.86 18.54 -7.39
N ASN A 132 26.49 17.42 -7.76
CA ASN A 132 25.83 16.27 -8.36
C ASN A 132 25.84 15.02 -7.47
N VAL A 133 26.45 15.05 -6.30
CA VAL A 133 26.57 13.86 -5.43
C VAL A 133 26.19 14.20 -4.01
N TYR A 134 25.32 13.40 -3.42
CA TYR A 134 25.06 13.48 -2.00
C TYR A 134 25.28 12.14 -1.28
N ILE A 135 25.57 12.24 0.00
CA ILE A 135 25.64 11.11 0.93
C ILE A 135 24.58 11.31 2.01
N LYS A 136 23.90 10.24 2.35
CA LYS A 136 22.90 10.22 3.42
C LYS A 136 23.22 9.09 4.39
N GLY A 137 23.04 9.34 5.68
CA GLY A 137 23.15 8.34 6.74
C GLY A 137 22.07 8.55 7.78
N PHE A 138 21.57 7.48 8.38
CA PHE A 138 20.59 7.52 9.44
C PHE A 138 20.77 6.37 10.43
N THR A 139 20.29 6.60 11.65
CA THR A 139 20.15 5.57 12.68
C THR A 139 18.92 5.82 13.51
N GLY A 140 18.23 4.76 13.93
CA GLY A 140 17.03 4.90 14.75
C GLY A 140 16.40 3.57 15.10
N GLN A 141 15.33 3.65 15.87
CA GLN A 141 14.46 2.54 16.25
C GLN A 141 13.11 2.70 15.56
N GLN A 142 12.57 1.62 15.02
CA GLN A 142 11.32 1.70 14.28
C GLN A 142 10.14 1.95 15.21
N LYS A 143 9.21 2.80 14.78
CA LYS A 143 7.95 3.07 15.48
C LYS A 143 7.06 1.82 15.55
N PHE A 144 6.32 1.70 16.65
CA PHE A 144 5.26 0.73 16.85
C PHE A 144 4.11 1.39 17.63
N ASN A 145 2.99 1.65 16.97
CA ASN A 145 1.85 2.41 17.52
C ASN A 145 2.30 3.76 18.12
N LEU A 146 2.06 3.99 19.41
CA LEU A 146 2.52 5.15 20.16
C LEU A 146 3.90 4.93 20.83
N GLY A 147 4.52 3.78 20.63
CA GLY A 147 5.85 3.41 21.14
C GLY A 147 6.85 3.13 20.01
N LYS A 148 7.83 2.29 20.31
CA LYS A 148 8.88 1.89 19.37
C LYS A 148 9.36 0.47 19.66
N TYR A 149 9.91 -0.19 18.64
CA TYR A 149 10.69 -1.40 18.77
C TYR A 149 12.08 -1.10 19.37
N ASN A 150 12.68 -2.08 20.03
CA ASN A 150 14.02 -1.94 20.61
C ASN A 150 15.18 -2.15 19.62
N PRO A 151 15.10 -3.05 18.60
CA PRO A 151 16.16 -3.19 17.62
C PRO A 151 16.54 -1.88 16.94
N VAL A 152 17.82 -1.72 16.62
CA VAL A 152 18.37 -0.51 15.99
C VAL A 152 18.61 -0.76 14.51
N ILE A 153 18.13 0.16 13.69
CA ILE A 153 18.32 0.19 12.24
C ILE A 153 19.26 1.33 11.89
N LYS A 154 20.27 1.04 11.06
CA LYS A 154 21.24 2.01 10.56
C LYS A 154 21.30 1.86 9.05
N GLY A 155 21.33 2.98 8.33
CA GLY A 155 21.44 2.97 6.87
C GLY A 155 22.27 4.11 6.36
N ALA A 156 22.88 3.89 5.20
CA ALA A 156 23.56 4.93 4.45
C ALA A 156 23.42 4.70 2.95
N ASN A 157 23.38 5.76 2.16
CA ASN A 157 23.51 5.69 0.71
C ASN A 157 24.28 6.86 0.13
N VAL A 158 24.88 6.63 -1.03
CA VAL A 158 25.46 7.65 -1.89
C VAL A 158 24.68 7.62 -3.20
N GLU A 159 24.29 8.78 -3.69
CA GLU A 159 23.55 8.91 -4.94
C GLU A 159 24.12 10.08 -5.74
N GLY A 160 24.24 9.87 -7.05
CA GLY A 160 24.68 10.86 -8.00
C GLY A 160 23.53 11.28 -8.93
N ASP A 161 23.64 12.48 -9.51
CA ASP A 161 22.70 13.03 -10.49
C ASP A 161 23.52 13.68 -11.61
N PHE A 162 23.57 13.01 -12.78
CA PHE A 162 24.46 13.40 -13.88
C PHE A 162 23.69 13.54 -15.17
N SER A 163 23.98 14.64 -15.90
CA SER A 163 23.50 14.85 -17.26
C SER A 163 24.69 14.76 -18.24
N ILE A 164 24.62 13.80 -19.18
CA ILE A 164 25.67 13.55 -20.20
C ILE A 164 25.02 13.60 -21.56
N GLY A 165 25.15 14.73 -22.26
CA GLY A 165 24.43 14.99 -23.50
C GLY A 165 22.92 14.96 -23.27
N ASN A 166 22.20 14.06 -23.95
CA ASN A 166 20.75 13.88 -23.83
C ASN A 166 20.37 12.87 -22.73
N ALA A 167 21.35 12.21 -22.11
CA ALA A 167 21.13 11.20 -21.08
C ALA A 167 21.16 11.83 -19.70
N HIS A 168 20.18 11.46 -18.86
CA HIS A 168 20.15 11.76 -17.44
C HIS A 168 20.31 10.45 -16.65
N ILE A 169 21.28 10.38 -15.76
CA ILE A 169 21.70 9.17 -15.06
C ILE A 169 21.73 9.45 -13.54
N ILE A 170 21.03 8.63 -12.76
CA ILE A 170 21.01 8.74 -11.30
C ILE A 170 21.46 7.39 -10.70
N PRO A 171 22.79 7.14 -10.61
CA PRO A 171 23.30 5.96 -9.94
C PRO A 171 23.29 6.12 -8.43
N GLY A 172 23.07 5.02 -7.71
CA GLY A 172 23.14 5.00 -6.27
C GLY A 172 23.56 3.64 -5.73
N ILE A 173 24.20 3.68 -4.57
CA ILE A 173 24.54 2.51 -3.76
C ILE A 173 24.13 2.74 -2.32
N GLY A 174 23.72 1.69 -1.62
CA GLY A 174 23.29 1.79 -0.23
C GLY A 174 23.63 0.56 0.59
N ALA A 175 23.70 0.78 1.90
CA ALA A 175 23.90 -0.26 2.90
C ALA A 175 22.94 -0.07 4.07
N LEU A 176 22.50 -1.16 4.67
CA LEU A 176 21.63 -1.21 5.83
C LEU A 176 22.17 -2.22 6.85
N ASN A 177 22.06 -1.89 8.12
CA ASN A 177 22.28 -2.81 9.23
C ASN A 177 21.06 -2.78 10.17
N ARG A 178 20.56 -3.95 10.55
CA ARG A 178 19.63 -4.10 11.67
C ARG A 178 20.33 -4.90 12.76
N THR A 179 20.35 -4.35 13.99
CA THR A 179 20.88 -5.01 15.20
C THR A 179 19.72 -5.33 16.14
N LEU A 180 19.51 -6.61 16.45
CA LEU A 180 18.54 -7.04 17.46
C LEU A 180 18.97 -6.57 18.86
N ASP A 181 18.00 -6.27 19.71
CA ASP A 181 18.19 -6.15 21.16
C ASP A 181 18.16 -7.52 21.84
N GLN A 182 18.52 -7.58 23.12
CA GLN A 182 18.55 -8.83 23.89
C GLN A 182 17.18 -9.51 23.95
N GLY A 183 16.12 -8.75 24.24
CA GLY A 183 14.77 -9.32 24.33
C GLY A 183 14.26 -9.93 23.03
N SER A 184 14.52 -9.27 21.90
CA SER A 184 14.21 -9.84 20.57
C SER A 184 15.03 -11.09 20.28
N MET A 185 16.32 -11.11 20.66
CA MET A 185 17.16 -12.29 20.51
C MET A 185 16.71 -13.45 21.38
N ASP A 186 16.36 -13.21 22.64
CA ASP A 186 15.86 -14.24 23.56
C ASP A 186 14.58 -14.89 23.01
N LEU A 187 13.68 -14.11 22.42
CA LEU A 187 12.48 -14.62 21.75
C LEU A 187 12.81 -15.48 20.54
N VAL A 188 13.76 -15.06 19.70
CA VAL A 188 14.24 -15.84 18.56
C VAL A 188 14.84 -17.17 19.02
N VAL A 189 15.72 -17.16 20.03
CA VAL A 189 16.34 -18.36 20.59
C VAL A 189 15.29 -19.30 21.20
N SER A 190 14.32 -18.76 21.94
CA SER A 190 13.21 -19.53 22.49
C SER A 190 12.40 -20.22 21.39
N THR A 191 12.08 -19.48 20.30
CA THR A 191 11.37 -20.03 19.15
C THR A 191 12.18 -21.14 18.45
N ILE A 192 13.49 -20.93 18.23
CA ILE A 192 14.38 -21.93 17.65
C ILE A 192 14.45 -23.19 18.52
N ASN A 193 14.54 -23.03 19.83
CA ASN A 193 14.61 -24.17 20.78
C ASN A 193 13.33 -24.99 20.84
N SER A 194 12.18 -24.42 20.50
CA SER A 194 10.90 -25.14 20.38
C SER A 194 10.78 -25.96 19.10
N GLN A 195 11.68 -25.75 18.12
CA GLN A 195 11.71 -26.48 16.85
C GLN A 195 12.43 -27.84 16.98
N ASP A 196 12.19 -28.72 16.02
CA ASP A 196 12.93 -29.98 15.88
C ASP A 196 14.45 -29.73 15.85
N THR A 197 15.23 -30.60 16.46
CA THR A 197 16.69 -30.42 16.60
C THR A 197 17.40 -30.23 15.25
N ASN A 198 16.95 -30.90 14.20
CA ASN A 198 17.51 -30.79 12.85
C ASN A 198 17.19 -29.47 12.13
N LYS A 199 16.26 -28.67 12.66
CA LYS A 199 15.86 -27.36 12.13
C LYS A 199 16.50 -26.19 12.90
N ARG A 200 17.22 -26.48 14.00
CA ARG A 200 17.84 -25.46 14.84
C ARG A 200 19.08 -24.87 14.19
N PHE A 201 19.31 -23.60 14.44
CA PHE A 201 20.49 -22.85 14.00
C PHE A 201 20.92 -21.84 15.06
N VAL A 202 22.12 -21.28 14.91
CA VAL A 202 22.62 -20.20 15.78
C VAL A 202 22.26 -18.86 15.17
N PRO A 203 21.33 -18.08 15.78
CA PRO A 203 20.95 -16.78 15.25
C PRO A 203 22.07 -15.74 15.46
N LYS A 204 22.07 -14.69 14.63
CA LYS A 204 22.98 -13.55 14.75
C LYS A 204 22.21 -12.27 15.12
N TYR A 205 22.80 -11.41 15.93
CA TYR A 205 22.24 -10.11 16.28
C TYR A 205 22.14 -9.18 15.07
N ASN A 206 23.15 -9.22 14.19
CA ASN A 206 23.25 -8.30 13.06
C ASN A 206 22.83 -8.96 11.74
N MET A 207 22.02 -8.25 10.99
CA MET A 207 21.76 -8.45 9.57
C MET A 207 22.28 -7.26 8.81
N TYR A 208 22.90 -7.50 7.65
CA TYR A 208 23.36 -6.48 6.72
C TYR A 208 22.66 -6.65 5.38
N ALA A 209 22.32 -5.54 4.74
CA ALA A 209 21.84 -5.53 3.36
C ALA A 209 22.56 -4.46 2.55
N PHE A 210 22.72 -4.71 1.26
CA PHE A 210 23.39 -3.85 0.31
C PHE A 210 22.53 -3.71 -0.93
N THR A 211 22.49 -2.51 -1.53
CA THR A 211 21.79 -2.25 -2.78
C THR A 211 22.63 -1.42 -3.73
N ALA A 212 22.42 -1.65 -5.04
CA ALA A 212 22.90 -0.77 -6.10
C ALA A 212 21.74 -0.54 -7.08
N TYR A 213 21.56 0.71 -7.51
CA TYR A 213 20.48 1.10 -8.40
C TYR A 213 20.92 2.17 -9.39
N ASN A 214 20.19 2.29 -10.46
CA ASN A 214 20.38 3.35 -11.45
C ASN A 214 19.06 3.73 -12.12
N THR A 215 18.88 5.03 -12.35
CA THR A 215 17.87 5.55 -13.29
C THR A 215 18.57 6.11 -14.49
N LEU A 216 18.15 5.71 -15.68
CA LEU A 216 18.57 6.28 -16.96
C LEU A 216 17.36 6.84 -17.68
N THR A 217 17.44 8.08 -18.13
CA THR A 217 16.43 8.70 -19.00
C THR A 217 17.10 9.29 -20.24
N VAL A 218 16.60 8.93 -21.44
CA VAL A 218 17.11 9.44 -22.71
C VAL A 218 15.92 9.68 -23.64
N GLY A 219 15.60 10.94 -23.92
CA GLY A 219 14.42 11.27 -24.73
C GLY A 219 13.14 10.69 -24.12
N GLY A 220 12.42 9.89 -24.91
CA GLY A 220 11.20 9.20 -24.43
C GLY A 220 11.45 7.88 -23.69
N PHE A 221 12.69 7.43 -23.55
CA PHE A 221 13.05 6.18 -22.87
C PHE A 221 13.46 6.42 -21.43
N SER A 222 13.00 5.58 -20.50
CA SER A 222 13.39 5.55 -19.11
C SER A 222 13.67 4.13 -18.66
N TRP A 223 14.71 3.93 -17.86
CA TRP A 223 15.07 2.64 -17.30
C TRP A 223 15.50 2.81 -15.85
N TYR A 224 14.81 2.13 -14.95
CA TYR A 224 15.25 1.95 -13.56
C TYR A 224 15.63 0.49 -13.36
N VAL A 225 16.73 0.27 -12.67
CA VAL A 225 17.17 -1.06 -12.21
C VAL A 225 17.73 -0.97 -10.81
N GLU A 226 17.38 -1.94 -9.96
CA GLU A 226 17.91 -2.08 -8.60
C GLU A 226 18.15 -3.55 -8.29
N GLY A 227 19.34 -3.84 -7.76
CA GLY A 227 19.71 -5.14 -7.21
C GLY A 227 20.06 -5.01 -5.74
N SER A 228 19.53 -5.87 -4.89
CA SER A 228 19.86 -5.85 -3.48
C SER A 228 20.05 -7.26 -2.92
N TYR A 229 20.96 -7.39 -1.96
CA TYR A 229 21.33 -8.63 -1.25
C TYR A 229 21.30 -8.39 0.25
N LYS A 230 20.82 -9.34 1.03
CA LYS A 230 20.95 -9.35 2.50
C LYS A 230 21.66 -10.61 2.97
N THR A 231 22.45 -10.46 4.05
CA THR A 231 23.06 -11.59 4.75
C THR A 231 22.01 -12.46 5.41
N ALA A 232 22.36 -13.71 5.68
CA ALA A 232 21.46 -14.64 6.34
C ALA A 232 21.03 -14.13 7.73
N GLU A 233 19.74 -14.28 7.98
CA GLU A 233 19.07 -13.95 9.24
C GLU A 233 17.94 -14.96 9.53
N ALA A 234 17.39 -14.91 10.74
CA ALA A 234 16.19 -15.66 11.09
C ALA A 234 14.98 -15.05 10.38
N ILE A 235 14.28 -15.81 9.55
CA ILE A 235 13.00 -15.41 8.91
C ILE A 235 11.96 -16.51 9.16
N VAL A 236 10.70 -16.14 9.27
CA VAL A 236 9.58 -17.09 9.32
C VAL A 236 9.27 -17.56 7.91
N ARG A 237 9.38 -18.86 7.68
CA ARG A 237 8.99 -19.53 6.43
C ARG A 237 8.41 -20.90 6.74
N ASP A 238 7.31 -21.28 6.06
CA ASP A 238 6.61 -22.53 6.30
C ASP A 238 6.24 -22.75 7.77
N ASN A 239 5.82 -21.67 8.46
CA ASN A 239 5.42 -21.62 9.88
C ASN A 239 6.55 -21.89 10.91
N PHE A 240 7.83 -21.87 10.52
CA PHE A 240 8.95 -21.95 11.45
C PHE A 240 10.09 -21.00 11.07
N LEU A 241 11.00 -20.75 12.02
CA LEU A 241 12.18 -19.93 11.77
C LEU A 241 13.22 -20.71 10.96
N GLN A 242 13.74 -20.08 9.90
CA GLN A 242 14.82 -20.57 9.07
C GLN A 242 15.93 -19.52 8.99
N TYR A 243 17.19 -19.96 8.83
CA TYR A 243 18.32 -19.04 8.65
C TYR A 243 18.63 -18.93 7.16
N LYS A 244 18.24 -17.80 6.56
CA LYS A 244 18.31 -17.58 5.10
C LYS A 244 18.89 -16.21 4.77
N ASP A 245 19.77 -16.18 3.79
CA ASP A 245 20.09 -14.98 3.03
C ASP A 245 18.98 -14.66 2.02
N GLY A 246 19.06 -13.49 1.38
CA GLY A 246 18.05 -13.12 0.41
C GLY A 246 18.55 -12.12 -0.62
N ASN A 247 17.88 -12.09 -1.77
CA ASN A 247 18.18 -11.16 -2.84
C ASN A 247 16.92 -10.71 -3.58
N VAL A 248 17.02 -9.55 -4.21
CA VAL A 248 15.98 -8.99 -5.07
C VAL A 248 16.61 -8.30 -6.26
N VAL A 249 15.96 -8.44 -7.40
CA VAL A 249 16.21 -7.62 -8.59
C VAL A 249 14.87 -7.03 -9.01
N PHE A 250 14.84 -5.72 -9.19
CA PHE A 250 13.67 -4.96 -9.62
C PHE A 250 14.05 -4.05 -10.78
N THR A 251 13.20 -3.96 -11.80
CA THR A 251 13.42 -3.08 -12.95
C THR A 251 12.12 -2.54 -13.52
N THR A 252 12.15 -1.31 -14.00
CA THR A 252 11.10 -0.72 -14.84
C THR A 252 11.71 -0.16 -16.11
N LEU A 253 11.08 -0.43 -17.25
CA LEU A 253 11.44 0.08 -18.56
C LEU A 253 10.24 0.83 -19.11
N GLY A 254 10.40 2.12 -19.40
CA GLY A 254 9.37 2.97 -19.96
C GLY A 254 9.80 3.54 -21.31
N TYR A 255 8.87 3.59 -22.25
CA TYR A 255 9.01 4.34 -23.49
C TYR A 255 7.72 5.11 -23.76
N ALA A 256 7.85 6.41 -23.98
CA ALA A 256 6.72 7.28 -24.28
C ALA A 256 7.03 8.18 -25.49
N THR A 257 6.08 8.23 -26.42
CA THR A 257 6.07 9.14 -27.56
C THR A 257 4.64 9.60 -27.83
N LYS A 258 4.43 10.48 -28.83
CA LYS A 258 3.09 10.96 -29.14
C LYS A 258 2.18 9.78 -29.53
N GLY A 259 1.11 9.61 -28.76
CA GLY A 259 0.09 8.57 -28.97
C GLY A 259 0.46 7.16 -28.54
N LEU A 260 1.65 6.92 -27.93
CA LEU A 260 2.07 5.61 -27.46
C LEU A 260 2.87 5.73 -26.16
N ALA A 261 2.49 4.99 -25.14
CA ALA A 261 3.32 4.73 -23.97
C ALA A 261 3.35 3.23 -23.67
N VAL A 262 4.56 2.72 -23.40
CA VAL A 262 4.79 1.31 -23.04
C VAL A 262 5.60 1.29 -21.76
N ASN A 263 5.18 0.50 -20.80
CA ASN A 263 5.87 0.36 -19.52
C ASN A 263 5.98 -1.13 -19.14
N PHE A 264 7.19 -1.61 -18.94
CA PHE A 264 7.47 -2.96 -18.43
C PHE A 264 7.98 -2.87 -17.01
N THR A 265 7.46 -3.71 -16.12
CA THR A 265 7.94 -3.89 -14.74
C THR A 265 8.34 -5.33 -14.53
N GLY A 266 9.55 -5.56 -14.03
CA GLY A 266 10.07 -6.90 -13.72
C GLY A 266 10.58 -6.98 -12.29
N LYS A 267 10.35 -8.13 -11.63
CA LYS A 267 10.82 -8.38 -10.28
C LYS A 267 11.18 -9.85 -10.09
N ARG A 268 12.28 -10.12 -9.40
CA ARG A 268 12.62 -11.42 -8.84
C ARG A 268 13.04 -11.25 -7.39
N THR A 269 12.40 -11.99 -6.49
CA THR A 269 12.76 -11.98 -5.06
C THR A 269 13.03 -13.40 -4.58
N GLN A 270 13.93 -13.52 -3.60
CA GLN A 270 14.21 -14.78 -2.89
C GLN A 270 14.54 -14.48 -1.43
N ASN A 271 13.68 -14.91 -0.51
CA ASN A 271 13.83 -14.71 0.94
C ASN A 271 14.13 -13.25 1.36
N TYR A 272 13.71 -12.27 0.55
CA TYR A 272 14.08 -10.87 0.73
C TYR A 272 13.04 -10.10 1.56
N ILE A 273 12.67 -10.67 2.70
CA ILE A 273 11.87 -10.00 3.74
C ILE A 273 12.80 -9.55 4.86
N MET A 274 12.67 -8.30 5.29
CA MET A 274 13.42 -7.75 6.42
C MET A 274 12.46 -7.15 7.43
N ARG A 275 12.60 -7.58 8.68
CA ARG A 275 11.79 -7.09 9.79
C ARG A 275 12.65 -6.60 10.93
N THR A 276 12.11 -5.66 11.70
CA THR A 276 12.75 -5.17 12.92
C THR A 276 12.99 -6.29 13.90
N SER A 277 12.00 -7.19 14.08
CA SER A 277 12.17 -8.46 14.81
C SER A 277 11.68 -9.63 13.95
N PRO A 278 12.41 -10.76 13.90
CA PRO A 278 12.04 -11.92 13.08
C PRO A 278 10.69 -12.55 13.43
N ASN A 279 10.21 -12.37 14.67
CA ASN A 279 8.93 -12.93 15.14
C ASN A 279 7.72 -12.05 14.79
N GLU A 280 7.93 -10.87 14.21
CA GLU A 280 6.83 -10.03 13.73
C GLU A 280 6.19 -10.63 12.49
N ILE A 281 4.87 -10.52 12.39
CA ILE A 281 4.07 -11.10 11.32
C ILE A 281 3.25 -10.04 10.58
N LEU A 282 2.69 -10.39 9.45
CA LEU A 282 1.88 -9.51 8.60
C LEU A 282 2.66 -8.23 8.23
N ASN A 283 2.07 -7.05 8.44
CA ASN A 283 2.67 -5.76 8.12
C ASN A 283 3.50 -5.15 9.26
N ARG A 284 3.68 -5.89 10.37
CA ARG A 284 4.40 -5.39 11.54
C ARG A 284 5.91 -5.47 11.36
N GLY A 285 6.61 -4.45 11.83
CA GLY A 285 8.07 -4.42 11.86
C GLY A 285 8.74 -4.44 10.48
N MET A 286 8.03 -4.20 9.38
CA MET A 286 8.61 -4.21 8.03
C MET A 286 9.61 -3.06 7.87
N ILE A 287 10.84 -3.40 7.43
CA ILE A 287 11.92 -2.44 7.16
C ILE A 287 11.93 -2.08 5.67
N ASN A 288 11.59 -3.03 4.81
CA ASN A 288 11.63 -2.89 3.37
C ASN A 288 10.23 -2.98 2.74
N TRP A 289 10.13 -2.57 1.49
CA TRP A 289 8.91 -2.62 0.70
C TRP A 289 9.13 -3.43 -0.58
N GLN A 290 8.20 -4.33 -0.87
CA GLN A 290 8.22 -5.11 -2.11
C GLN A 290 7.30 -4.45 -3.15
N PRO A 291 7.83 -3.93 -4.30
CA PRO A 291 7.01 -3.35 -5.33
C PRO A 291 6.02 -4.38 -5.90
N ILE A 292 4.77 -3.95 -6.09
CA ILE A 292 3.79 -4.75 -6.83
C ILE A 292 4.09 -4.60 -8.32
N VAL A 293 4.00 -5.73 -9.04
CA VAL A 293 4.10 -5.75 -10.51
C VAL A 293 2.71 -5.60 -11.14
N ALA A 294 1.67 -6.16 -10.50
CA ALA A 294 0.30 -6.03 -10.96
C ALA A 294 -0.23 -4.59 -10.80
N ARG A 295 -0.98 -4.12 -11.77
CA ARG A 295 -1.64 -2.81 -11.70
C ARG A 295 -2.82 -2.85 -10.75
N LEU A 296 -2.89 -1.89 -9.82
CA LEU A 296 -4.06 -1.72 -8.96
C LEU A 296 -5.23 -1.19 -9.79
N ARG A 297 -6.40 -1.82 -9.64
CA ARG A 297 -7.62 -1.45 -10.33
C ARG A 297 -8.56 -0.68 -9.41
N PRO A 298 -9.15 0.44 -9.86
CA PRO A 298 -10.13 1.18 -9.08
C PRO A 298 -11.51 0.50 -9.04
N GLN A 299 -11.81 -0.36 -10.03
CA GLN A 299 -13.09 -1.06 -10.16
C GLN A 299 -13.28 -2.06 -9.01
N ARG A 300 -14.49 -2.05 -8.44
CA ARG A 300 -14.80 -2.76 -7.19
C ARG A 300 -14.58 -4.28 -7.26
N LEU A 301 -15.04 -4.92 -8.32
CA LEU A 301 -14.94 -6.37 -8.45
C LEU A 301 -13.53 -6.82 -8.85
N MET A 302 -12.81 -6.01 -9.67
CA MET A 302 -11.44 -6.29 -10.03
C MET A 302 -10.48 -6.19 -8.81
N ALA A 303 -10.77 -5.27 -7.88
CA ALA A 303 -9.95 -5.07 -6.69
C ALA A 303 -10.09 -6.20 -5.64
N ARG A 304 -11.04 -7.14 -5.80
CA ARG A 304 -11.26 -8.24 -4.85
C ARG A 304 -10.09 -9.22 -4.75
N TYR A 305 -9.32 -9.39 -5.81
CA TYR A 305 -8.24 -10.37 -5.89
C TYR A 305 -6.94 -9.70 -6.36
N THR A 306 -6.46 -8.76 -5.56
CA THR A 306 -5.22 -8.05 -5.84
C THR A 306 -4.03 -8.81 -5.24
N PRO A 307 -2.93 -9.02 -5.99
CA PRO A 307 -1.72 -9.63 -5.45
C PRO A 307 -1.14 -8.80 -4.32
N ALA A 308 -0.76 -9.46 -3.24
CA ALA A 308 -0.14 -8.79 -2.11
C ALA A 308 1.34 -8.47 -2.39
N SER A 309 1.81 -7.34 -1.84
CA SER A 309 3.23 -6.97 -1.79
C SER A 309 3.92 -7.69 -0.63
N GLN A 310 4.02 -9.01 -0.70
CA GLN A 310 4.71 -9.82 0.31
C GLN A 310 5.78 -10.68 -0.37
N ASP A 311 6.83 -11.04 0.38
CA ASP A 311 7.87 -11.91 -0.15
C ASP A 311 7.45 -13.38 -0.07
N ILE A 312 7.06 -13.92 -1.21
CA ILE A 312 6.77 -15.34 -1.41
C ILE A 312 7.93 -16.03 -2.14
N SER A 313 9.04 -15.34 -2.40
CA SER A 313 10.12 -15.76 -3.31
C SER A 313 9.56 -15.97 -4.71
N GLU A 314 9.41 -14.90 -5.46
CA GLU A 314 8.68 -14.88 -6.72
C GLU A 314 9.47 -14.31 -7.87
N ILE A 315 9.05 -14.65 -9.09
CA ILE A 315 9.40 -13.99 -10.33
C ILE A 315 8.14 -13.39 -10.95
N ALA A 316 8.21 -12.12 -11.32
CA ALA A 316 7.07 -11.38 -11.80
C ALA A 316 7.44 -10.48 -12.98
N GLY A 317 6.52 -10.34 -13.93
CA GLY A 317 6.59 -9.41 -15.06
C GLY A 317 5.23 -8.81 -15.35
N GLY A 318 5.20 -7.51 -15.64
CA GLY A 318 4.01 -6.76 -16.04
C GLY A 318 4.33 -5.86 -17.22
N LEU A 319 3.40 -5.78 -18.16
CA LEU A 319 3.48 -4.91 -19.34
C LEU A 319 2.23 -4.05 -19.41
N ASP A 320 2.41 -2.73 -19.43
CA ASP A 320 1.35 -1.75 -19.67
C ASP A 320 1.58 -1.08 -21.01
N VAL A 321 0.53 -0.97 -21.82
CA VAL A 321 0.55 -0.27 -23.10
C VAL A 321 -0.64 0.67 -23.17
N LEU A 322 -0.37 1.94 -23.42
CA LEU A 322 -1.37 2.96 -23.73
C LEU A 322 -1.19 3.41 -25.18
N VAL A 323 -2.24 3.31 -25.96
CA VAL A 323 -2.29 3.80 -27.33
C VAL A 323 -3.38 4.85 -27.43
N THR A 324 -3.04 6.04 -27.92
CA THR A 324 -3.95 7.17 -28.17
C THR A 324 -4.02 7.43 -29.68
N PRO A 325 -4.83 6.67 -30.46
CA PRO A 325 -4.90 6.81 -31.92
C PRO A 325 -5.43 8.17 -32.34
N THR A 326 -6.29 8.76 -31.53
CA THR A 326 -6.84 10.12 -31.72
C THR A 326 -6.97 10.81 -30.36
N GLU A 327 -7.14 12.13 -30.32
CA GLU A 327 -7.38 12.89 -29.10
C GLU A 327 -8.66 12.46 -28.35
N MET A 328 -9.53 11.70 -29.00
CA MET A 328 -10.82 11.26 -28.48
C MET A 328 -10.82 9.80 -28.00
N LEU A 329 -9.75 9.03 -28.26
CA LEU A 329 -9.72 7.59 -28.05
C LEU A 329 -8.42 7.18 -27.39
N ASP A 330 -8.52 6.59 -26.19
CA ASP A 330 -7.44 5.91 -25.52
C ASP A 330 -7.73 4.42 -25.41
N ILE A 331 -6.72 3.59 -25.64
CA ILE A 331 -6.77 2.14 -25.46
C ILE A 331 -5.66 1.77 -24.48
N THR A 332 -6.04 1.22 -23.34
CA THR A 332 -5.11 0.71 -22.31
C THR A 332 -5.12 -0.81 -22.34
N MET A 333 -3.95 -1.41 -22.42
CA MET A 333 -3.76 -2.87 -22.31
C MET A 333 -2.76 -3.15 -21.20
N ASN A 334 -3.01 -4.22 -20.43
CA ASN A 334 -2.07 -4.71 -19.42
C ASN A 334 -2.01 -6.22 -19.43
N GLY A 335 -0.83 -6.77 -19.23
CA GLY A 335 -0.59 -8.18 -18.98
C GLY A 335 0.33 -8.36 -17.80
N THR A 336 -0.04 -9.21 -16.83
CA THR A 336 0.77 -9.49 -15.63
C THR A 336 0.93 -10.99 -15.43
N TYR A 337 2.14 -11.37 -15.02
CA TYR A 337 2.52 -12.74 -14.73
C TYR A 337 3.35 -12.79 -13.45
N ILE A 338 2.91 -13.57 -12.46
CA ILE A 338 3.63 -13.77 -11.18
C ILE A 338 3.60 -15.25 -10.83
N ASN A 339 4.78 -15.83 -10.60
CA ASN A 339 4.95 -17.21 -10.12
C ASN A 339 5.88 -17.24 -8.92
N THR A 340 5.79 -18.30 -8.10
CA THR A 340 6.87 -18.64 -7.17
C THR A 340 8.12 -19.05 -7.95
N LEU A 341 9.27 -19.08 -7.29
CA LEU A 341 10.52 -19.55 -7.92
C LEU A 341 10.47 -21.05 -8.27
N GLU A 342 9.59 -21.82 -7.61
CA GLU A 342 9.32 -23.24 -7.88
C GLU A 342 8.32 -23.44 -9.04
N GLY A 343 7.81 -22.33 -9.64
CA GLY A 343 6.94 -22.38 -10.82
C GLY A 343 5.43 -22.43 -10.52
N VAL A 344 5.02 -22.30 -9.25
CA VAL A 344 3.59 -22.26 -8.89
C VAL A 344 3.01 -20.91 -9.29
N THR A 345 1.87 -20.92 -9.99
CA THR A 345 1.16 -19.70 -10.38
C THR A 345 0.63 -18.95 -9.15
N LEU A 346 1.01 -17.69 -9.01
CA LEU A 346 0.51 -16.77 -8.00
C LEU A 346 -0.57 -15.86 -8.57
N TYR A 347 -0.30 -15.23 -9.72
CA TYR A 347 -1.22 -14.31 -10.36
C TYR A 347 -0.96 -14.23 -11.87
N ARG A 348 -2.04 -14.12 -12.62
CA ARG A 348 -2.03 -13.77 -14.04
C ARG A 348 -3.15 -12.80 -14.33
N GLU A 349 -2.89 -11.82 -15.18
CA GLU A 349 -3.88 -10.85 -15.61
C GLU A 349 -3.72 -10.56 -17.10
N GLY A 350 -4.84 -10.47 -17.80
CA GLY A 350 -4.98 -9.84 -19.09
C GLY A 350 -6.08 -8.78 -18.99
N TYR A 351 -5.79 -7.56 -19.38
CA TYR A 351 -6.71 -6.42 -19.28
C TYR A 351 -6.69 -5.58 -20.53
N ILE A 352 -7.87 -5.13 -20.91
CA ILE A 352 -8.05 -4.14 -21.97
C ILE A 352 -9.17 -3.17 -21.60
N GLU A 353 -8.95 -1.89 -21.84
CA GLU A 353 -9.91 -0.81 -21.63
C GLU A 353 -9.83 0.15 -22.80
N THR A 354 -10.98 0.65 -23.22
CA THR A 354 -11.12 1.72 -24.21
C THR A 354 -11.85 2.88 -23.55
N GLU A 355 -11.25 4.07 -23.55
CA GLU A 355 -11.88 5.32 -23.16
C GLU A 355 -12.18 6.15 -24.41
N TYR A 356 -13.46 6.54 -24.58
CA TYR A 356 -13.92 7.37 -25.69
C TYR A 356 -14.52 8.69 -25.20
N ARG A 357 -14.03 9.82 -25.75
CA ARG A 357 -14.41 11.21 -25.41
C ARG A 357 -14.98 12.00 -26.62
N GLY A 358 -15.26 11.32 -27.71
CA GLY A 358 -15.70 11.98 -28.95
C GLY A 358 -17.14 12.53 -28.93
N TRP A 359 -17.98 12.10 -27.99
CA TRP A 359 -19.31 12.65 -27.84
C TRP A 359 -19.31 13.82 -26.87
N LYS A 360 -19.97 14.91 -27.27
CA LYS A 360 -20.05 16.11 -26.44
C LYS A 360 -20.62 15.80 -25.05
N ASP A 361 -19.87 16.18 -24.01
CA ASP A 361 -20.24 16.02 -22.62
C ASP A 361 -20.33 14.56 -22.12
N TRP A 362 -19.83 13.57 -22.89
CA TRP A 362 -19.76 12.19 -22.49
C TRP A 362 -18.31 11.69 -22.43
N ILE A 363 -18.04 10.83 -21.44
CA ILE A 363 -16.84 9.99 -21.37
C ILE A 363 -17.35 8.57 -21.17
N VAL A 364 -16.89 7.65 -21.98
CA VAL A 364 -17.31 6.24 -21.94
C VAL A 364 -16.10 5.35 -21.81
N HIS A 365 -16.09 4.48 -20.82
CA HIS A 365 -15.09 3.43 -20.67
C HIS A 365 -15.77 2.07 -20.86
N VAL A 366 -15.15 1.23 -21.63
CA VAL A 366 -15.56 -0.17 -21.80
C VAL A 366 -14.31 -1.03 -21.71
N GLY A 367 -14.37 -2.09 -20.92
CA GLY A 367 -13.21 -2.94 -20.79
C GLY A 367 -13.52 -4.34 -20.28
N PHE A 368 -12.45 -5.11 -20.21
CA PHE A 368 -12.49 -6.51 -19.83
C PHE A 368 -11.23 -6.89 -19.09
N GLN A 369 -11.36 -7.65 -17.99
CA GLN A 369 -10.28 -8.30 -17.29
C GLN A 369 -10.48 -9.81 -17.26
N TYR A 370 -9.43 -10.56 -17.58
CA TYR A 370 -9.25 -11.96 -17.18
C TYR A 370 -8.18 -12.04 -16.13
N MET A 371 -8.40 -12.81 -15.05
CA MET A 371 -7.38 -13.02 -14.03
C MET A 371 -7.41 -14.45 -13.44
N GLU A 372 -6.23 -14.90 -12.99
CA GLU A 372 -6.02 -16.04 -12.12
C GLU A 372 -5.35 -15.57 -10.83
N TYR A 373 -5.86 -16.00 -9.68
CA TYR A 373 -5.37 -15.58 -8.37
C TYR A 373 -5.25 -16.76 -7.42
N ASN A 374 -4.07 -16.93 -6.83
CA ASN A 374 -3.79 -17.99 -5.88
C ASN A 374 -4.14 -17.56 -4.46
N GLN A 375 -5.37 -17.86 -4.01
CA GLN A 375 -5.79 -17.52 -2.66
C GLN A 375 -5.21 -18.44 -1.59
N GLU A 376 -4.73 -19.63 -1.94
CA GLU A 376 -4.05 -20.53 -1.00
C GLU A 376 -2.77 -19.87 -0.44
N LEU A 377 -1.96 -19.28 -1.33
CA LEU A 377 -0.70 -18.64 -0.93
C LEU A 377 -0.89 -17.19 -0.47
N TYR A 378 -1.71 -16.37 -1.17
CA TYR A 378 -1.90 -14.97 -0.78
C TYR A 378 -2.79 -14.77 0.45
N GLN A 379 -3.77 -15.66 0.67
CA GLN A 379 -4.73 -15.55 1.78
C GLN A 379 -4.53 -16.63 2.85
N VAL A 380 -3.51 -17.48 2.70
CA VAL A 380 -3.20 -18.59 3.62
C VAL A 380 -4.42 -19.49 3.84
N LYS A 381 -5.15 -19.80 2.75
CA LYS A 381 -6.31 -20.69 2.75
C LYS A 381 -5.91 -22.06 2.19
N PRO A 382 -5.71 -23.08 3.03
CA PRO A 382 -5.25 -24.37 2.53
C PRO A 382 -6.29 -25.08 1.66
N LEU A 383 -5.81 -25.79 0.63
CA LEU A 383 -6.61 -26.67 -0.23
C LEU A 383 -7.73 -25.97 -1.02
N VAL A 384 -7.62 -24.68 -1.27
CA VAL A 384 -8.57 -23.96 -2.13
C VAL A 384 -8.06 -23.85 -3.57
N PRO A 385 -8.95 -23.95 -4.57
CA PRO A 385 -8.55 -23.83 -5.96
C PRO A 385 -8.11 -22.41 -6.32
N LEU A 386 -7.29 -22.31 -7.37
CA LEU A 386 -6.97 -21.05 -8.04
C LEU A 386 -8.27 -20.36 -8.48
N VAL A 387 -8.46 -19.10 -8.10
CA VAL A 387 -9.60 -18.30 -8.58
C VAL A 387 -9.33 -17.91 -10.02
N ARG A 388 -10.27 -18.23 -10.92
CA ARG A 388 -10.28 -17.77 -12.31
C ARG A 388 -11.49 -16.89 -12.51
N SER A 389 -11.30 -15.68 -13.00
CA SER A 389 -12.35 -14.69 -13.11
C SER A 389 -12.29 -13.93 -14.42
N MET A 390 -13.48 -13.65 -14.96
CA MET A 390 -13.69 -12.77 -16.13
C MET A 390 -14.56 -11.61 -15.69
N ILE A 391 -14.14 -10.38 -15.97
CA ILE A 391 -14.84 -9.17 -15.53
C ILE A 391 -14.98 -8.20 -16.70
N PRO A 392 -16.07 -8.28 -17.51
CA PRO A 392 -16.49 -7.19 -18.33
C PRO A 392 -17.02 -6.04 -17.48
N PHE A 393 -16.72 -4.81 -17.90
CA PHE A 393 -17.20 -3.61 -17.25
C PHE A 393 -17.47 -2.48 -18.23
N PHE A 394 -18.32 -1.55 -17.82
CA PHE A 394 -18.46 -0.27 -18.50
C PHE A 394 -18.70 0.84 -17.48
N GLU A 395 -18.19 2.03 -17.80
CA GLU A 395 -18.40 3.26 -17.05
C GLU A 395 -18.83 4.35 -18.01
N VAL A 396 -19.77 5.16 -17.60
CA VAL A 396 -20.25 6.30 -18.39
C VAL A 396 -20.32 7.53 -17.50
N THR A 397 -19.64 8.60 -17.88
CA THR A 397 -19.78 9.91 -17.27
C THR A 397 -20.48 10.86 -18.24
N LYS A 398 -21.59 11.48 -17.78
CA LYS A 398 -22.33 12.52 -18.50
C LYS A 398 -22.21 13.83 -17.74
N ARG A 399 -21.69 14.87 -18.41
CA ARG A 399 -21.77 16.23 -17.93
C ARG A 399 -23.14 16.81 -18.24
N LEU A 400 -23.93 17.12 -17.21
CA LEU A 400 -25.28 17.70 -17.35
C LEU A 400 -25.22 19.22 -17.48
N THR A 401 -24.33 19.84 -16.71
CA THR A 401 -24.07 21.30 -16.74
C THR A 401 -22.56 21.55 -16.57
N LYS A 402 -22.14 22.82 -16.59
CA LYS A 402 -20.74 23.18 -16.27
C LYS A 402 -20.28 22.75 -14.87
N LYS A 403 -21.22 22.47 -13.95
CA LYS A 403 -20.91 22.13 -12.55
C LYS A 403 -21.45 20.77 -12.13
N THR A 404 -22.30 20.13 -12.92
CA THR A 404 -22.98 18.90 -12.52
C THR A 404 -22.66 17.78 -13.51
N SER A 405 -22.25 16.62 -12.99
CA SER A 405 -22.03 15.40 -13.76
C SER A 405 -22.63 14.18 -13.06
N ILE A 406 -23.06 13.21 -13.83
CA ILE A 406 -23.46 11.88 -13.37
C ILE A 406 -22.45 10.89 -13.93
N ARG A 407 -21.96 9.98 -13.07
CA ARG A 407 -21.16 8.82 -13.42
C ARG A 407 -21.92 7.56 -13.06
N THR A 408 -21.94 6.59 -13.94
CA THR A 408 -22.43 5.25 -13.64
C THR A 408 -21.40 4.21 -14.05
N GLU A 409 -21.25 3.18 -13.23
CA GLU A 409 -20.30 2.09 -13.42
C GLU A 409 -21.02 0.75 -13.19
N TRP A 410 -20.73 -0.21 -14.04
CA TRP A 410 -21.28 -1.56 -13.99
C TRP A 410 -20.20 -2.57 -14.26
N GLU A 411 -20.11 -3.57 -13.38
CA GLU A 411 -19.18 -4.68 -13.49
C GLU A 411 -19.91 -6.00 -13.31
N TYR A 412 -19.48 -7.02 -14.05
CA TYR A 412 -19.92 -8.39 -13.87
C TYR A 412 -18.72 -9.31 -13.68
N GLN A 413 -18.57 -9.92 -12.51
CA GLN A 413 -17.54 -10.90 -12.23
C GLN A 413 -18.09 -12.31 -12.37
N SER A 414 -17.56 -13.07 -13.34
CA SER A 414 -17.86 -14.48 -13.53
C SER A 414 -16.74 -15.32 -12.93
N THR A 415 -17.06 -16.16 -11.94
CA THR A 415 -16.17 -17.16 -11.37
C THR A 415 -16.95 -18.29 -10.73
N GLN A 416 -16.37 -19.51 -10.73
CA GLN A 416 -16.92 -20.68 -10.07
C GLN A 416 -16.24 -20.97 -8.71
N GLN A 417 -15.27 -20.20 -8.33
CA GLN A 417 -14.48 -20.35 -7.10
C GLN A 417 -14.89 -19.29 -6.06
N ASP A 418 -14.35 -19.44 -4.83
CA ASP A 418 -14.58 -18.56 -3.70
C ASP A 418 -16.09 -18.30 -3.47
N PHE A 419 -16.54 -17.07 -3.39
CA PHE A 419 -17.94 -16.69 -3.18
C PHE A 419 -18.79 -16.76 -4.45
N GLY A 420 -18.21 -17.10 -5.64
CA GLY A 420 -18.92 -17.18 -6.91
C GLY A 420 -19.06 -15.83 -7.62
N SER A 421 -20.08 -15.71 -8.47
CA SER A 421 -20.22 -14.60 -9.41
C SER A 421 -20.98 -13.42 -8.82
N TRP A 422 -20.57 -12.21 -9.23
CA TRP A 422 -21.06 -10.95 -8.70
C TRP A 422 -21.44 -9.97 -9.81
N ILE A 423 -22.39 -9.09 -9.52
CA ILE A 423 -22.60 -7.85 -10.25
C ILE A 423 -22.40 -6.67 -9.32
N PHE A 424 -21.81 -5.60 -9.83
CA PHE A 424 -21.68 -4.34 -9.14
C PHE A 424 -22.25 -3.22 -9.98
N GLY A 425 -22.98 -2.31 -9.33
CA GLY A 425 -23.49 -1.10 -9.93
C GLY A 425 -23.22 0.11 -9.03
N LEU A 426 -22.87 1.24 -9.64
CA LEU A 426 -22.67 2.52 -8.97
C LEU A 426 -23.31 3.63 -9.79
N VAL A 427 -23.94 4.57 -9.08
CA VAL A 427 -24.37 5.87 -9.62
C VAL A 427 -23.82 6.98 -8.72
N GLU A 428 -23.11 7.92 -9.30
CA GLU A 428 -22.52 9.06 -8.61
C GLU A 428 -23.00 10.38 -9.25
N LEU A 429 -23.46 11.32 -8.42
CA LEU A 429 -23.80 12.69 -8.78
C LEU A 429 -22.76 13.62 -8.17
N THR A 430 -22.02 14.35 -9.00
CA THR A 430 -21.10 15.40 -8.56
C THR A 430 -21.68 16.78 -8.89
N ILE A 431 -21.69 17.69 -7.89
CA ILE A 431 -22.06 19.10 -8.01
C ILE A 431 -20.85 19.95 -7.60
N ALA A 432 -20.01 20.23 -8.59
CA ALA A 432 -18.75 20.96 -8.39
C ALA A 432 -18.97 22.39 -7.90
N PRO A 433 -18.11 22.90 -6.99
CA PRO A 433 -16.94 22.24 -6.42
C PRO A 433 -17.21 21.55 -5.07
N LYS A 434 -18.46 21.47 -4.60
CA LYS A 434 -18.76 21.24 -3.18
C LYS A 434 -19.28 19.84 -2.85
N TRP A 435 -20.13 19.25 -3.67
CA TRP A 435 -20.90 18.07 -3.30
C TRP A 435 -20.64 16.88 -4.22
N SER A 436 -20.54 15.69 -3.65
CA SER A 436 -20.59 14.41 -4.34
C SER A 436 -21.48 13.45 -3.56
N PHE A 437 -22.37 12.75 -4.27
CA PHE A 437 -23.26 11.73 -3.71
C PHE A 437 -23.13 10.48 -4.55
N ALA A 438 -23.06 9.32 -3.90
CA ALA A 438 -22.98 8.05 -4.62
C ALA A 438 -23.85 7.00 -3.93
N VAL A 439 -24.41 6.10 -4.74
CA VAL A 439 -25.09 4.88 -4.31
C VAL A 439 -24.48 3.74 -5.09
N SER A 440 -24.11 2.69 -4.42
CA SER A 440 -23.60 1.46 -5.06
C SER A 440 -24.14 0.21 -4.38
N ASP A 441 -24.24 -0.88 -5.15
CA ASP A 441 -24.58 -2.19 -4.64
C ASP A 441 -23.71 -3.26 -5.33
N MET A 442 -23.25 -4.22 -4.55
CA MET A 442 -22.57 -5.42 -5.00
C MET A 442 -23.43 -6.62 -4.66
N TYR A 443 -23.94 -7.30 -5.68
CA TYR A 443 -24.89 -8.40 -5.54
C TYR A 443 -24.26 -9.74 -5.94
N ASN A 444 -24.34 -10.74 -5.04
CA ASN A 444 -23.89 -12.10 -5.33
C ASN A 444 -24.97 -12.86 -6.13
N ILE A 445 -24.75 -13.00 -7.44
CA ILE A 445 -25.72 -13.62 -8.36
C ILE A 445 -25.69 -15.14 -8.25
N VAL A 446 -24.49 -15.73 -8.36
CA VAL A 446 -24.28 -17.16 -8.35
C VAL A 446 -23.37 -17.52 -7.20
N LYS A 447 -23.86 -18.35 -6.30
CA LYS A 447 -23.06 -18.82 -5.16
C LYS A 447 -21.92 -19.73 -5.64
N GLY A 448 -20.72 -19.49 -5.12
CA GLY A 448 -19.58 -20.38 -5.26
C GLY A 448 -19.59 -21.50 -4.22
N PRO A 449 -18.49 -22.27 -4.15
CA PRO A 449 -18.34 -23.35 -3.16
C PRO A 449 -18.27 -22.81 -1.72
N VAL A 450 -17.88 -21.56 -1.54
CA VAL A 450 -17.89 -20.84 -0.26
C VAL A 450 -19.02 -19.83 -0.32
N SER A 451 -19.90 -19.79 0.67
CA SER A 451 -20.90 -18.73 0.78
C SER A 451 -20.29 -17.51 1.45
N PRO A 452 -20.66 -16.28 1.02
CA PRO A 452 -20.34 -15.11 1.82
C PRO A 452 -20.84 -15.29 3.25
N PRO A 453 -20.11 -14.81 4.26
CA PRO A 453 -20.56 -14.91 5.65
C PRO A 453 -21.96 -14.36 5.83
N GLY A 454 -22.77 -15.06 6.59
CA GLY A 454 -24.20 -14.79 6.71
C GLY A 454 -24.99 -15.23 5.46
N ASN A 455 -26.17 -14.68 5.28
CA ASN A 455 -27.09 -15.01 4.18
C ASN A 455 -27.37 -13.81 3.25
N SER A 456 -26.68 -12.71 3.43
CA SER A 456 -26.89 -11.53 2.58
C SER A 456 -26.35 -11.77 1.18
N LYS A 457 -27.10 -11.27 0.19
CA LYS A 457 -26.67 -11.22 -1.21
C LYS A 457 -26.29 -9.81 -1.65
N HIS A 458 -26.75 -8.78 -0.91
CA HIS A 458 -26.55 -7.37 -1.21
C HIS A 458 -25.56 -6.73 -0.24
N PHE A 459 -24.60 -6.00 -0.79
CA PHE A 459 -23.58 -5.26 -0.05
C PHE A 459 -23.50 -3.85 -0.65
N TYR A 460 -24.17 -2.90 -0.02
CA TYR A 460 -24.43 -1.59 -0.57
C TYR A 460 -23.78 -0.47 0.23
N GLN A 461 -23.65 0.66 -0.43
CA GLN A 461 -23.18 1.89 0.16
C GLN A 461 -23.99 3.08 -0.34
N VAL A 462 -24.37 3.95 0.59
CA VAL A 462 -24.86 5.30 0.30
C VAL A 462 -23.83 6.29 0.86
N PHE A 463 -23.33 7.15 -0.01
CA PHE A 463 -22.20 8.03 0.30
C PHE A 463 -22.52 9.47 -0.03
N GLY A 464 -22.09 10.40 0.82
CA GLY A 464 -22.10 11.84 0.58
C GLY A 464 -20.79 12.50 0.99
N ALA A 465 -20.34 13.47 0.21
CA ALA A 465 -19.17 14.28 0.54
C ALA A 465 -19.47 15.76 0.35
N TYR A 466 -18.94 16.57 1.27
CA TYR A 466 -18.94 18.03 1.18
C TYR A 466 -17.52 18.56 1.26
N THR A 467 -17.14 19.39 0.30
CA THR A 467 -15.80 20.00 0.22
C THR A 467 -15.92 21.52 0.24
N ARG A 468 -15.14 22.18 1.11
CA ARG A 468 -15.05 23.64 1.17
C ARG A 468 -13.59 24.06 1.36
N GLY A 469 -12.99 24.55 0.28
CA GLY A 469 -11.56 24.86 0.27
C GLY A 469 -10.74 23.61 0.62
N PRO A 470 -9.85 23.66 1.63
CA PRO A 470 -9.01 22.54 2.03
C PRO A 470 -9.71 21.56 3.00
N HIS A 471 -11.01 21.72 3.25
CA HIS A 471 -11.77 20.89 4.18
C HIS A 471 -12.71 19.96 3.41
N ARG A 472 -12.69 18.66 3.72
CA ARG A 472 -13.58 17.65 3.16
C ARG A 472 -14.21 16.84 4.29
N PHE A 473 -15.52 16.71 4.23
CA PHE A 473 -16.33 15.90 5.13
C PHE A 473 -17.01 14.80 4.32
N THR A 474 -17.03 13.58 4.83
CA THR A 474 -17.70 12.44 4.21
C THR A 474 -18.63 11.76 5.20
N LEU A 475 -19.75 11.24 4.71
CA LEU A 475 -20.68 10.44 5.46
C LEU A 475 -21.12 9.27 4.58
N ALA A 476 -21.07 8.05 5.10
CA ALA A 476 -21.51 6.87 4.36
C ALA A 476 -22.29 5.92 5.27
N TYR A 477 -23.37 5.37 4.76
CA TYR A 477 -24.01 4.17 5.30
C TYR A 477 -23.53 2.97 4.49
N VAL A 478 -22.94 1.99 5.14
CA VAL A 478 -22.19 0.91 4.49
C VAL A 478 -22.64 -0.44 5.00
N LYS A 479 -22.88 -1.36 4.08
CA LYS A 479 -22.98 -2.79 4.33
C LYS A 479 -21.93 -3.48 3.46
N GLN A 480 -20.86 -4.00 4.07
CA GLN A 480 -19.66 -4.51 3.38
C GLN A 480 -19.41 -5.97 3.74
N VAL A 481 -19.12 -6.78 2.72
CA VAL A 481 -18.65 -8.16 2.91
C VAL A 481 -17.23 -8.15 3.47
N GLU A 482 -16.90 -9.14 4.30
CA GLU A 482 -15.52 -9.36 4.72
C GLU A 482 -14.61 -9.75 3.54
N GLY A 483 -13.32 -9.48 3.67
CA GLY A 483 -12.36 -9.88 2.65
C GLY A 483 -10.99 -9.23 2.84
N ILE A 484 -10.07 -9.59 1.97
CA ILE A 484 -8.77 -8.94 1.89
C ILE A 484 -8.93 -7.65 1.08
N ASN A 485 -8.53 -6.54 1.67
CA ASN A 485 -8.46 -5.24 1.01
C ASN A 485 -6.99 -4.82 0.89
N CYS A 486 -6.58 -4.46 -0.32
CA CYS A 486 -5.19 -4.10 -0.62
C CYS A 486 -5.12 -2.64 -1.08
N THR A 487 -4.27 -1.86 -0.42
CA THR A 487 -3.98 -0.48 -0.77
C THR A 487 -2.48 -0.35 -1.02
N GLY A 488 -2.07 0.14 -2.19
CA GLY A 488 -0.66 0.26 -2.55
C GLY A 488 0.13 -1.06 -2.47
N GLY A 489 -0.55 -2.23 -2.58
CA GLY A 489 0.02 -3.57 -2.46
C GLY A 489 0.16 -4.11 -1.06
N VAL A 490 -0.13 -3.31 -0.09
CA VAL A 490 -0.24 -3.76 1.29
C VAL A 490 -1.67 -4.20 1.54
N CYS A 491 -1.82 -5.46 1.90
CA CYS A 491 -3.11 -6.08 2.09
C CYS A 491 -3.40 -6.26 3.58
N ARG A 492 -4.68 -6.07 3.94
CA ARG A 492 -5.19 -6.40 5.27
C ARG A 492 -6.52 -7.13 5.15
N TYR A 493 -6.82 -7.93 6.13
CA TYR A 493 -8.17 -8.46 6.30
C TYR A 493 -9.08 -7.36 6.84
N GLU A 494 -10.18 -7.07 6.13
CA GLU A 494 -11.27 -6.23 6.61
C GLU A 494 -12.43 -7.14 7.01
N PRO A 495 -12.90 -7.06 8.27
CA PRO A 495 -14.09 -7.79 8.69
C PRO A 495 -15.33 -7.25 8.00
N ALA A 496 -16.41 -8.01 8.02
CA ALA A 496 -17.72 -7.52 7.60
C ALA A 496 -18.05 -6.24 8.36
N PHE A 497 -18.58 -5.24 7.66
CA PHE A 497 -18.98 -3.98 8.26
C PHE A 497 -20.42 -3.61 7.92
N SER A 498 -21.19 -3.27 8.95
CA SER A 498 -22.50 -2.66 8.83
C SER A 498 -22.57 -1.43 9.73
N GLY A 499 -23.00 -0.28 9.19
CA GLY A 499 -23.10 0.94 9.98
C GLY A 499 -22.80 2.23 9.23
N VAL A 500 -22.54 3.27 10.00
CA VAL A 500 -22.24 4.61 9.48
C VAL A 500 -20.75 4.90 9.63
N ARG A 501 -20.13 5.42 8.56
CA ARG A 501 -18.76 5.94 8.55
C ARG A 501 -18.80 7.46 8.35
N PHE A 502 -18.08 8.17 9.18
CA PHE A 502 -17.83 9.60 9.04
C PHE A 502 -16.33 9.84 8.83
N GLY A 503 -15.99 10.73 7.91
CA GLY A 503 -14.60 11.14 7.68
C GLY A 503 -14.48 12.67 7.60
N CYS A 504 -13.37 13.19 8.12
CA CYS A 504 -13.01 14.60 7.99
C CYS A 504 -11.53 14.71 7.66
N THR A 505 -11.21 15.43 6.59
CA THR A 505 -9.84 15.86 6.28
C THR A 505 -9.82 17.38 6.16
N SER A 506 -8.81 18.01 6.77
CA SER A 506 -8.70 19.46 6.84
C SER A 506 -7.24 19.87 6.79
N GLN A 507 -6.94 20.94 6.06
CA GLN A 507 -5.62 21.61 6.07
C GLN A 507 -5.81 23.07 6.45
N PHE A 508 -4.85 23.67 7.14
CA PHE A 508 -4.92 25.05 7.60
C PHE A 508 -3.52 25.65 7.83
#